data_7d17a029ed599ba423bd0b35a8fdb58d
#
_entry.id   7d17a029ed599ba423bd0b35a8fdb58d
#
_cell.length_a   1.000
_cell.length_b   1.000
_cell.length_c   1.000
_cell.angle_alpha   90.00
_cell.angle_beta   90.00
_cell.angle_gamma   90.00
#
_symmetry.space_group_name_H-M   'P 1'
#
loop_
_entity.id
_entity.type
_entity.pdbx_description
1 polymer ?
#
loop_
_entity_poly.entity_id
_entity_poly.type
_entity_poly.pdbx_seq_one_letter_code
_entity_poly.pdbx_strand_id
1 'polypeptide(L)'
;MPTLVTESSAWSLIRAVPATPRGMHASVQVHSSATTAEWLQIDPGGTWLASAPLTENARALVDLYLPLQLDPDLVIGQIGQSVDGRIATEQGQSHYITGQADILRLHRLRALVDAVVVGAGTVAADDPRLNVRGVEGSNPVRVVLDPDARLSRTHAVFSDGAAPTLIFRRAQAGENSTGSTEVITLPAAARPDHGDRRDTAPPGFDPRTIVDALRARGLRRLLIEGGGITGTKLSSDTFRS
;
A
#
# COMPACT_ATOMS: atom_id res chain seq x y z
N MET A 1 -23.59 -3.59 31.99
CA MET A 1 -22.60 -2.67 31.45
C MET A 1 -22.89 -2.52 29.97
N PRO A 2 -22.99 -1.29 29.41
CA PRO A 2 -23.11 -1.16 27.98
C PRO A 2 -21.89 -1.80 27.31
N THR A 3 -22.16 -2.64 26.31
CA THR A 3 -21.10 -3.27 25.54
C THR A 3 -20.42 -2.17 24.71
N LEU A 4 -19.11 -1.98 24.88
CA LEU A 4 -18.33 -1.01 24.11
C LEU A 4 -17.79 -1.68 22.84
N VAL A 5 -17.77 -0.95 21.74
CA VAL A 5 -17.04 -1.38 20.54
C VAL A 5 -15.53 -1.28 20.84
N THR A 6 -14.85 -2.41 20.78
CA THR A 6 -13.41 -2.53 21.06
C THR A 6 -12.56 -2.18 19.83
N GLU A 7 -11.25 -2.05 20.01
CA GLU A 7 -10.30 -1.85 18.91
C GLU A 7 -10.38 -2.97 17.85
N SER A 8 -10.48 -4.24 18.30
CA SER A 8 -10.60 -5.41 17.40
C SER A 8 -11.91 -5.37 16.60
N SER A 9 -13.03 -5.04 17.28
CA SER A 9 -14.33 -4.90 16.61
C SER A 9 -14.33 -3.74 15.60
N ALA A 10 -13.78 -2.59 15.98
CA ALA A 10 -13.65 -1.44 15.08
C ALA A 10 -12.84 -1.79 13.83
N TRP A 11 -11.73 -2.51 13.99
CA TRP A 11 -10.93 -2.97 12.85
C TRP A 11 -11.70 -3.91 11.93
N SER A 12 -12.44 -4.85 12.48
CA SER A 12 -13.32 -5.74 11.73
C SER A 12 -14.40 -4.96 10.96
N LEU A 13 -15.04 -3.97 11.60
CA LEU A 13 -16.06 -3.12 10.99
C LEU A 13 -15.50 -2.28 9.83
N ILE A 14 -14.32 -1.66 10.00
CA ILE A 14 -13.65 -0.89 8.95
C ILE A 14 -13.41 -1.77 7.71
N ARG A 15 -12.89 -2.99 7.90
CA ARG A 15 -12.63 -3.92 6.78
C ARG A 15 -13.89 -4.43 6.10
N ALA A 16 -15.02 -4.48 6.82
CA ALA A 16 -16.29 -4.89 6.26
C ALA A 16 -16.93 -3.83 5.36
N VAL A 17 -16.44 -2.58 5.42
CA VAL A 17 -16.92 -1.51 4.52
C VAL A 17 -16.46 -1.82 3.10
N PRO A 18 -17.39 -1.99 2.13
CA PRO A 18 -17.02 -2.22 0.75
C PRO A 18 -16.31 -0.99 0.19
N ALA A 19 -15.28 -1.20 -0.62
CA ALA A 19 -14.70 -0.13 -1.42
C ALA A 19 -15.78 0.37 -2.40
N THR A 20 -16.42 1.46 -2.05
CA THR A 20 -17.52 2.01 -2.84
C THR A 20 -16.99 2.96 -3.91
N PRO A 21 -17.47 2.86 -5.15
CA PRO A 21 -17.21 3.90 -6.17
C PRO A 21 -17.64 5.27 -5.62
N ARG A 22 -16.92 6.33 -5.98
CA ARG A 22 -17.26 7.71 -5.64
C ARG A 22 -18.76 7.93 -5.85
N GLY A 23 -19.48 8.25 -4.78
CA GLY A 23 -20.92 8.51 -4.80
C GLY A 23 -21.74 7.39 -4.17
N MET A 24 -21.53 7.11 -2.88
CA MET A 24 -22.58 6.44 -2.11
C MET A 24 -23.83 7.30 -2.16
N HIS A 25 -24.89 6.78 -2.81
CA HIS A 25 -26.18 7.46 -2.87
C HIS A 25 -27.10 7.09 -1.71
N ALA A 26 -26.69 6.13 -0.86
CA ALA A 26 -27.42 5.65 0.30
C ALA A 26 -26.46 5.29 1.45
N SER A 27 -26.97 5.36 2.68
CA SER A 27 -26.24 4.90 3.86
C SER A 27 -25.99 3.38 3.78
N VAL A 28 -24.80 2.97 4.21
CA VAL A 28 -24.40 1.55 4.28
C VAL A 28 -24.23 1.16 5.74
N GLN A 29 -24.82 0.02 6.13
CA GLN A 29 -24.59 -0.58 7.44
C GLN A 29 -23.70 -1.83 7.26
N VAL A 30 -22.63 -1.90 8.03
CA VAL A 30 -21.72 -3.04 8.08
C VAL A 30 -21.68 -3.63 9.47
N HIS A 31 -21.43 -4.93 9.56
CA HIS A 31 -21.39 -5.67 10.82
C HIS A 31 -20.00 -6.24 11.07
N SER A 32 -19.65 -6.38 12.35
CA SER A 32 -18.43 -7.06 12.75
C SER A 32 -18.46 -8.54 12.35
N SER A 33 -17.31 -9.07 11.94
CA SER A 33 -17.16 -10.51 11.68
C SER A 33 -17.35 -11.37 12.93
N ALA A 34 -17.13 -10.80 14.11
CA ALA A 34 -17.27 -11.51 15.39
C ALA A 34 -18.71 -11.59 15.89
N THR A 35 -19.53 -10.56 15.60
CA THR A 35 -20.93 -10.50 16.05
C THR A 35 -21.74 -9.51 15.22
N THR A 36 -22.98 -9.91 14.88
CA THR A 36 -23.92 -9.02 14.17
C THR A 36 -24.49 -7.92 15.06
N ALA A 37 -24.32 -8.01 16.38
CA ALA A 37 -24.75 -6.96 17.33
C ALA A 37 -23.90 -5.67 17.22
N GLU A 38 -22.67 -5.79 16.74
CA GLU A 38 -21.80 -4.63 16.51
C GLU A 38 -21.84 -4.21 15.05
N TRP A 39 -22.20 -2.96 14.81
CA TRP A 39 -22.32 -2.40 13.47
C TRP A 39 -21.83 -0.95 13.41
N LEU A 40 -21.43 -0.53 12.21
CA LEU A 40 -21.27 0.87 11.78
C LEU A 40 -22.26 1.16 10.66
N GLN A 41 -22.95 2.28 10.77
CA GLN A 41 -23.71 2.88 9.68
C GLN A 41 -22.93 4.07 9.17
N ILE A 42 -22.67 4.12 7.87
CA ILE A 42 -21.90 5.17 7.21
C ILE A 42 -22.81 5.86 6.21
N ASP A 43 -22.89 7.19 6.31
CA ASP A 43 -23.67 8.01 5.40
C ASP A 43 -22.87 8.40 4.15
N PRO A 44 -23.54 8.82 3.06
CA PRO A 44 -22.86 9.23 1.82
C PRO A 44 -21.78 10.30 1.99
N GLY A 45 -21.89 11.14 3.02
CA GLY A 45 -20.90 12.16 3.38
C GLY A 45 -19.71 11.64 4.20
N GLY A 46 -19.67 10.33 4.50
CA GLY A 46 -18.61 9.72 5.31
C GLY A 46 -18.79 9.90 6.82
N THR A 47 -19.89 10.51 7.28
CA THR A 47 -20.25 10.50 8.71
C THR A 47 -20.71 9.11 9.12
N TRP A 48 -20.49 8.75 10.37
CA TRP A 48 -20.80 7.41 10.83
C TRP A 48 -21.45 7.39 12.23
N LEU A 49 -22.24 6.34 12.45
CA LEU A 49 -22.84 5.97 13.73
C LEU A 49 -22.45 4.54 14.06
N ALA A 50 -22.36 4.22 15.34
CA ALA A 50 -22.06 2.87 15.80
C ALA A 50 -23.18 2.33 16.69
N SER A 51 -23.29 1.00 16.76
CA SER A 51 -24.25 0.29 17.61
C SER A 51 -24.13 0.58 19.10
N ALA A 52 -22.94 0.97 19.55
CA ALA A 52 -22.60 1.26 20.95
C ALA A 52 -21.44 2.29 21.03
N PRO A 53 -21.19 2.92 22.17
CA PRO A 53 -20.04 3.78 22.36
C PRO A 53 -18.74 3.03 22.06
N LEU A 54 -17.76 3.72 21.45
CA LEU A 54 -16.45 3.19 21.13
C LEU A 54 -15.48 3.46 22.27
N THR A 55 -14.54 2.54 22.49
CA THR A 55 -13.33 2.87 23.25
C THR A 55 -12.53 3.96 22.52
N GLU A 56 -11.65 4.68 23.22
CA GLU A 56 -10.81 5.74 22.65
C GLU A 56 -9.98 5.21 21.47
N ASN A 57 -9.32 4.08 21.62
CA ASN A 57 -8.55 3.43 20.56
C ASN A 57 -9.42 3.00 19.38
N ALA A 58 -10.61 2.47 19.64
CA ALA A 58 -11.55 2.10 18.57
C ALA A 58 -11.99 3.30 17.75
N ARG A 59 -12.28 4.44 18.42
CA ARG A 59 -12.63 5.70 17.75
C ARG A 59 -11.48 6.20 16.90
N ALA A 60 -10.25 6.23 17.45
CA ALA A 60 -9.06 6.65 16.72
C ALA A 60 -8.82 5.80 15.46
N LEU A 61 -9.11 4.49 15.52
CA LEU A 61 -9.04 3.62 14.33
C LEU A 61 -10.09 3.98 13.29
N VAL A 62 -11.35 4.16 13.69
CA VAL A 62 -12.42 4.52 12.74
C VAL A 62 -12.11 5.85 12.09
N ASP A 63 -11.75 6.87 12.88
CA ASP A 63 -11.47 8.22 12.38
C ASP A 63 -10.26 8.24 11.41
N LEU A 64 -9.27 7.36 11.61
CA LEU A 64 -8.07 7.29 10.76
C LEU A 64 -8.30 6.44 9.50
N TYR A 65 -8.89 5.26 9.63
CA TYR A 65 -8.88 4.26 8.54
C TYR A 65 -10.19 4.21 7.74
N LEU A 66 -11.32 4.64 8.30
CA LEU A 66 -12.58 4.66 7.56
C LEU A 66 -12.54 5.59 6.34
N PRO A 67 -11.98 6.82 6.39
CA PRO A 67 -11.84 7.66 5.21
C PRO A 67 -10.98 7.00 4.12
N LEU A 68 -9.91 6.28 4.52
CA LEU A 68 -9.06 5.54 3.59
C LEU A 68 -9.82 4.37 2.95
N GLN A 69 -10.68 3.68 3.72
CA GLN A 69 -11.49 2.58 3.22
C GLN A 69 -12.57 3.04 2.25
N LEU A 70 -13.09 4.25 2.41
CA LEU A 70 -14.12 4.84 1.55
C LEU A 70 -13.57 5.37 0.21
N ASP A 71 -12.25 5.56 0.08
CA ASP A 71 -11.65 6.02 -1.17
C ASP A 71 -11.35 4.83 -2.11
N PRO A 72 -12.06 4.70 -3.24
CA PRO A 72 -11.86 3.58 -4.17
C PRO A 72 -10.59 3.70 -5.01
N ASP A 73 -10.00 4.88 -5.11
CA ASP A 73 -8.84 5.17 -5.95
C ASP A 73 -7.60 5.62 -5.14
N LEU A 74 -7.54 5.17 -3.89
CA LEU A 74 -6.56 5.57 -2.91
C LEU A 74 -5.11 5.26 -3.35
N VAL A 75 -4.24 6.25 -3.28
CA VAL A 75 -2.78 6.06 -3.39
C VAL A 75 -2.10 6.65 -2.17
N ILE A 76 -1.44 5.82 -1.38
CA ILE A 76 -0.74 6.21 -0.15
C ILE A 76 0.75 6.01 -0.34
N GLY A 77 1.56 7.00 0.01
CA GLY A 77 3.01 6.85 0.20
C GLY A 77 3.35 6.67 1.68
N GLN A 78 4.09 5.62 2.02
CA GLN A 78 4.60 5.37 3.37
C GLN A 78 6.13 5.38 3.34
N ILE A 79 6.73 6.31 4.08
CA ILE A 79 8.19 6.42 4.23
C ILE A 79 8.50 6.52 5.72
N GLY A 80 9.41 5.67 6.21
CA GLY A 80 10.02 5.84 7.53
C GLY A 80 11.11 6.89 7.45
N GLN A 81 11.09 7.87 8.34
CA GLN A 81 12.07 8.94 8.40
C GLN A 81 12.49 9.19 9.84
N SER A 82 13.81 9.37 10.07
CA SER A 82 14.32 9.82 11.36
C SER A 82 14.04 11.31 11.58
N VAL A 83 14.20 11.78 12.83
CA VAL A 83 13.93 13.17 13.19
C VAL A 83 14.81 14.16 12.43
N ASP A 84 16.02 13.74 12.02
CA ASP A 84 16.96 14.52 11.21
C ASP A 84 16.72 14.38 9.69
N GLY A 85 15.59 13.78 9.29
CA GLY A 85 15.19 13.71 7.89
C GLY A 85 15.81 12.57 7.09
N ARG A 86 16.52 11.64 7.71
CA ARG A 86 17.14 10.49 7.02
C ARG A 86 16.15 9.34 6.89
N ILE A 87 16.12 8.70 5.74
CA ILE A 87 15.29 7.53 5.44
C ILE A 87 16.03 6.20 5.62
N ALA A 88 17.34 6.25 5.79
CA ALA A 88 18.23 5.13 6.08
C ALA A 88 19.51 5.62 6.77
N THR A 89 20.24 4.71 7.42
CA THR A 89 21.60 5.00 7.92
C THR A 89 22.56 5.20 6.76
N GLU A 90 23.77 5.75 7.03
CA GLU A 90 24.83 5.88 6.02
C GLU A 90 25.25 4.54 5.38
N GLN A 91 24.95 3.42 6.07
CA GLN A 91 25.18 2.04 5.60
C GLN A 91 23.95 1.45 4.86
N GLY A 92 22.91 2.25 4.62
CA GLY A 92 21.70 1.81 3.89
C GLY A 92 20.71 0.97 4.71
N GLN A 93 20.90 0.84 6.04
CA GLN A 93 19.99 0.08 6.89
C GLN A 93 18.78 0.95 7.27
N SER A 94 17.58 0.48 6.92
CA SER A 94 16.29 1.10 7.27
C SER A 94 15.60 0.45 8.46
N HIS A 95 16.14 -0.65 9.01
CA HIS A 95 15.56 -1.40 10.11
C HIS A 95 15.57 -0.56 11.41
N TYR A 96 14.43 -0.54 12.13
CA TYR A 96 14.25 0.10 13.43
C TYR A 96 14.16 1.64 13.48
N ILE A 97 13.91 2.32 12.37
CA ILE A 97 13.64 3.76 12.38
C ILE A 97 12.27 4.04 13.04
N THR A 98 11.33 3.08 12.97
CA THR A 98 9.96 3.21 13.48
C THR A 98 9.65 2.20 14.58
N GLY A 99 8.82 2.60 15.56
CA GLY A 99 8.41 1.75 16.69
C GLY A 99 7.38 0.67 16.31
N GLN A 100 7.06 -0.24 17.26
CA GLN A 100 6.08 -1.31 17.04
C GLN A 100 4.70 -0.80 16.62
N ALA A 101 4.28 0.37 17.10
CA ALA A 101 3.01 0.99 16.70
C ALA A 101 2.97 1.32 15.21
N ASP A 102 4.07 1.80 14.64
CA ASP A 102 4.18 2.09 13.21
C ASP A 102 4.20 0.82 12.37
N ILE A 103 4.82 -0.25 12.85
CA ILE A 103 4.79 -1.56 12.18
C ILE A 103 3.34 -2.06 12.11
N LEU A 104 2.58 -1.97 13.20
CA LEU A 104 1.17 -2.38 13.23
C LEU A 104 0.32 -1.51 12.28
N ARG A 105 0.57 -0.20 12.27
CA ARG A 105 -0.05 0.74 11.34
C ARG A 105 0.22 0.37 9.87
N LEU A 106 1.46 0.05 9.53
CA LEU A 106 1.84 -0.39 8.19
C LEU A 106 1.09 -1.66 7.78
N HIS A 107 0.97 -2.65 8.67
CA HIS A 107 0.21 -3.85 8.39
C HIS A 107 -1.29 -3.59 8.22
N ARG A 108 -1.87 -2.63 8.95
CA ARG A 108 -3.24 -2.16 8.73
C ARG A 108 -3.41 -1.52 7.35
N LEU A 109 -2.47 -0.67 6.94
CA LEU A 109 -2.50 -0.09 5.58
C LEU A 109 -2.43 -1.17 4.50
N ARG A 110 -1.53 -2.16 4.65
CA ARG A 110 -1.45 -3.30 3.72
C ARG A 110 -2.75 -4.10 3.65
N ALA A 111 -3.46 -4.24 4.76
CA ALA A 111 -4.72 -4.98 4.81
C ALA A 111 -5.90 -4.23 4.14
N LEU A 112 -5.75 -2.92 3.86
CA LEU A 112 -6.79 -2.08 3.26
C LEU A 112 -6.56 -1.80 1.76
N VAL A 113 -5.41 -2.13 1.20
CA VAL A 113 -5.08 -1.81 -0.19
C VAL A 113 -5.11 -3.05 -1.09
N ASP A 114 -5.30 -2.84 -2.39
CA ASP A 114 -5.28 -3.91 -3.39
C ASP A 114 -3.85 -4.34 -3.70
N ALA A 115 -2.92 -3.38 -3.70
CA ALA A 115 -1.52 -3.65 -4.02
C ALA A 115 -0.55 -2.81 -3.18
N VAL A 116 0.61 -3.42 -2.87
CA VAL A 116 1.77 -2.76 -2.26
C VAL A 116 2.90 -2.68 -3.30
N VAL A 117 3.44 -1.48 -3.50
CA VAL A 117 4.44 -1.18 -4.53
C VAL A 117 5.78 -0.85 -3.88
N VAL A 118 6.84 -1.51 -4.32
CA VAL A 118 8.22 -1.24 -3.88
C VAL A 118 9.20 -1.19 -5.05
N GLY A 119 10.28 -0.46 -4.90
CA GLY A 119 11.39 -0.47 -5.85
C GLY A 119 12.35 -1.65 -5.64
N ALA A 120 13.09 -2.02 -6.69
CA ALA A 120 14.10 -3.08 -6.65
C ALA A 120 15.20 -2.82 -5.58
N GLY A 121 15.54 -1.55 -5.32
CA GLY A 121 16.50 -1.20 -4.27
C GLY A 121 16.04 -1.64 -2.88
N THR A 122 14.77 -1.43 -2.53
CA THR A 122 14.19 -1.87 -1.26
C THR A 122 14.16 -3.39 -1.15
N VAL A 123 13.81 -4.10 -2.25
CA VAL A 123 13.82 -5.56 -2.25
C VAL A 123 15.23 -6.11 -2.06
N ALA A 124 16.23 -5.53 -2.74
CA ALA A 124 17.62 -5.96 -2.63
C ALA A 124 18.23 -5.70 -1.23
N ALA A 125 17.84 -4.61 -0.58
CA ALA A 125 18.39 -4.21 0.72
C ALA A 125 17.73 -4.95 1.89
N ASP A 126 16.39 -5.06 1.87
CA ASP A 126 15.61 -5.43 3.05
C ASP A 126 14.95 -6.84 2.92
N ASP A 127 14.96 -7.43 1.72
CA ASP A 127 14.25 -8.68 1.39
C ASP A 127 12.83 -8.77 2.01
N PRO A 128 11.97 -7.76 1.78
CA PRO A 128 10.70 -7.64 2.48
C PRO A 128 9.70 -8.68 1.97
N ARG A 129 8.86 -9.19 2.86
CA ARG A 129 7.75 -10.11 2.49
C ARG A 129 6.51 -9.37 1.98
N LEU A 130 6.31 -8.10 2.36
CA LEU A 130 5.18 -7.24 1.98
C LEU A 130 3.80 -7.84 2.29
N ASN A 131 3.71 -8.68 3.28
CA ASN A 131 2.49 -9.35 3.72
C ASN A 131 1.87 -8.67 4.95
N VAL A 132 0.62 -9.02 5.26
CA VAL A 132 -0.08 -8.61 6.48
C VAL A 132 0.31 -9.53 7.63
N ARG A 133 0.65 -8.97 8.80
CA ARG A 133 0.98 -9.69 10.04
C ARG A 133 0.53 -8.88 11.24
N GLY A 134 0.17 -9.56 12.32
CA GLY A 134 -0.19 -8.91 13.59
C GLY A 134 -1.55 -8.20 13.59
N VAL A 135 -2.24 -8.17 12.45
CA VAL A 135 -3.62 -7.71 12.31
C VAL A 135 -4.37 -8.65 11.37
N GLU A 136 -5.69 -8.69 11.50
CA GLU A 136 -6.53 -9.39 10.54
C GLU A 136 -6.57 -8.65 9.20
N GLY A 137 -6.57 -9.39 8.10
CA GLY A 137 -6.68 -8.87 6.74
C GLY A 137 -6.04 -9.77 5.71
N SER A 138 -6.41 -9.56 4.44
CA SER A 138 -5.82 -10.26 3.31
C SER A 138 -4.49 -9.64 2.90
N ASN A 139 -3.59 -10.44 2.35
CA ASN A 139 -2.37 -9.91 1.76
C ASN A 139 -2.70 -9.16 0.46
N PRO A 140 -2.14 -7.96 0.24
CA PRO A 140 -2.24 -7.26 -1.03
C PRO A 140 -1.42 -7.96 -2.12
N VAL A 141 -1.71 -7.68 -3.38
CA VAL A 141 -0.82 -8.01 -4.50
C VAL A 141 0.49 -7.27 -4.32
N ARG A 142 1.61 -7.97 -4.44
CA ARG A 142 2.94 -7.39 -4.36
C ARG A 142 3.37 -6.86 -5.72
N VAL A 143 3.85 -5.63 -5.78
CA VAL A 143 4.31 -5.00 -7.02
C VAL A 143 5.76 -4.57 -6.85
N VAL A 144 6.64 -5.12 -7.68
CA VAL A 144 8.07 -4.83 -7.66
C VAL A 144 8.47 -4.09 -8.93
N LEU A 145 9.03 -2.89 -8.76
CA LEU A 145 9.55 -2.08 -9.86
C LEU A 145 11.03 -2.44 -10.08
N ASP A 146 11.29 -3.35 -11.01
CA ASP A 146 12.64 -3.84 -11.37
C ASP A 146 12.92 -3.64 -12.87
N PRO A 147 13.10 -2.39 -13.31
CA PRO A 147 13.21 -2.05 -14.74
C PRO A 147 14.34 -2.79 -15.45
N ASP A 148 15.41 -3.11 -14.74
CA ASP A 148 16.64 -3.69 -15.30
C ASP A 148 16.80 -5.18 -15.04
N ALA A 149 15.79 -5.85 -14.47
CA ALA A 149 15.81 -7.26 -14.10
C ALA A 149 17.01 -7.64 -13.18
N ARG A 150 17.32 -6.79 -12.21
CA ARG A 150 18.47 -6.96 -11.31
C ARG A 150 18.24 -7.92 -10.16
N LEU A 151 16.97 -8.19 -9.82
CA LEU A 151 16.61 -8.97 -8.64
C LEU A 151 16.69 -10.48 -8.91
N SER A 152 17.29 -11.20 -7.96
CA SER A 152 17.22 -12.66 -7.91
C SER A 152 15.81 -13.12 -7.55
N ARG A 153 15.39 -14.24 -8.12
CA ARG A 153 14.12 -14.90 -7.79
C ARG A 153 14.10 -15.55 -6.41
N THR A 154 15.22 -15.57 -5.70
CA THR A 154 15.34 -16.10 -4.34
C THR A 154 14.78 -15.15 -3.28
N HIS A 155 14.57 -13.86 -3.59
CA HIS A 155 13.95 -12.93 -2.67
C HIS A 155 12.57 -13.39 -2.22
N ALA A 156 12.23 -13.11 -0.95
CA ALA A 156 11.00 -13.57 -0.29
C ALA A 156 9.73 -13.17 -1.07
N VAL A 157 9.69 -11.96 -1.66
CA VAL A 157 8.56 -11.49 -2.47
C VAL A 157 8.26 -12.39 -3.69
N PHE A 158 9.21 -13.20 -4.16
CA PHE A 158 9.05 -14.09 -5.30
C PHE A 158 8.91 -15.56 -4.90
N SER A 159 9.44 -15.95 -3.74
CA SER A 159 9.64 -17.36 -3.36
C SER A 159 8.72 -17.86 -2.25
N ASP A 160 8.13 -16.96 -1.42
CA ASP A 160 7.37 -17.38 -0.24
C ASP A 160 5.92 -17.84 -0.51
N GLY A 161 5.39 -17.59 -1.71
CA GLY A 161 4.03 -17.97 -2.10
C GLY A 161 2.90 -17.28 -1.30
N ALA A 162 3.22 -16.28 -0.47
CA ALA A 162 2.25 -15.68 0.45
C ALA A 162 1.21 -14.79 -0.23
N ALA A 163 1.52 -14.24 -1.41
CA ALA A 163 0.61 -13.43 -2.23
C ALA A 163 1.07 -13.42 -3.70
N PRO A 164 0.16 -13.08 -4.65
CA PRO A 164 0.55 -12.84 -6.05
C PRO A 164 1.59 -11.72 -6.14
N THR A 165 2.52 -11.85 -7.10
CA THR A 165 3.56 -10.85 -7.31
C THR A 165 3.60 -10.41 -8.78
N LEU A 166 3.54 -9.10 -9.02
CA LEU A 166 3.73 -8.46 -10.30
C LEU A 166 5.12 -7.83 -10.35
N ILE A 167 5.87 -8.05 -11.41
CA ILE A 167 7.16 -7.38 -11.63
C ILE A 167 7.05 -6.50 -12.85
N PHE A 168 7.34 -5.22 -12.67
CA PHE A 168 7.42 -4.28 -13.78
C PHE A 168 8.85 -4.23 -14.32
N ARG A 169 9.02 -4.48 -15.62
CA ARG A 169 10.29 -4.48 -16.34
C ARG A 169 10.24 -3.63 -17.59
N ARG A 170 11.39 -3.17 -18.06
CA ARG A 170 11.51 -2.58 -19.41
C ARG A 170 11.47 -3.66 -20.48
N ALA A 171 11.00 -3.32 -21.67
CA ALA A 171 10.82 -4.25 -22.80
C ALA A 171 12.09 -5.06 -23.18
N GLN A 172 13.26 -4.55 -22.85
CA GLN A 172 14.55 -5.16 -23.21
C GLN A 172 15.09 -6.11 -22.13
N ALA A 173 14.45 -6.23 -20.98
CA ALA A 173 14.99 -6.92 -19.81
C ALA A 173 14.67 -8.44 -19.76
N GLY A 174 14.07 -8.98 -20.80
CA GLY A 174 13.71 -10.41 -20.89
C GLY A 174 12.45 -10.78 -20.10
N GLU A 175 11.67 -11.71 -20.62
CA GLU A 175 10.42 -12.18 -20.02
C GLU A 175 10.65 -13.56 -19.39
N ASN A 176 10.45 -13.64 -18.07
CA ASN A 176 10.34 -14.93 -17.38
C ASN A 176 9.26 -14.83 -16.29
N SER A 177 8.04 -15.21 -16.65
CA SER A 177 6.99 -15.48 -15.68
C SER A 177 7.16 -16.88 -15.13
N THR A 178 7.23 -17.03 -13.80
CA THR A 178 7.35 -18.33 -13.16
C THR A 178 6.52 -18.38 -11.89
N GLY A 179 5.69 -19.41 -11.74
CA GLY A 179 4.84 -19.63 -10.56
C GLY A 179 3.79 -18.51 -10.38
N SER A 180 3.68 -17.97 -9.18
CA SER A 180 2.74 -16.88 -8.83
C SER A 180 3.24 -15.48 -9.20
N THR A 181 4.31 -15.38 -10.00
CA THR A 181 4.90 -14.10 -10.42
C THR A 181 4.61 -13.82 -11.88
N GLU A 182 3.92 -12.72 -12.16
CA GLU A 182 3.65 -12.19 -13.49
C GLU A 182 4.64 -11.05 -13.82
N VAL A 183 5.21 -11.07 -15.03
CA VAL A 183 6.06 -9.98 -15.54
C VAL A 183 5.23 -9.05 -16.41
N ILE A 184 5.27 -7.77 -16.11
CA ILE A 184 4.60 -6.71 -16.86
C ILE A 184 5.67 -5.82 -17.48
N THR A 185 5.60 -5.67 -18.79
CA THR A 185 6.55 -4.83 -19.53
C THR A 185 5.99 -3.43 -19.73
N LEU A 186 6.73 -2.43 -19.27
CA LEU A 186 6.41 -1.02 -19.47
C LEU A 186 7.53 -0.29 -20.23
N PRO A 187 7.19 0.77 -20.99
CA PRO A 187 8.20 1.65 -21.58
C PRO A 187 8.99 2.36 -20.47
N ALA A 188 10.25 2.68 -20.76
CA ALA A 188 11.03 3.56 -19.88
C ALA A 188 10.42 4.96 -19.88
N ALA A 189 10.49 5.65 -18.75
CA ALA A 189 10.13 7.06 -18.69
C ALA A 189 11.05 7.88 -19.63
N ALA A 190 10.49 8.91 -20.26
CA ALA A 190 11.29 9.88 -20.99
C ALA A 190 12.26 10.57 -20.00
N ARG A 191 13.50 10.80 -20.39
CA ARG A 191 14.41 11.63 -19.59
C ARG A 191 13.88 13.05 -19.58
N PRO A 192 13.73 13.70 -18.41
CA PRO A 192 13.49 15.13 -18.40
C PRO A 192 14.69 15.83 -19.05
N ASP A 193 14.42 16.76 -19.93
CA ASP A 193 15.43 17.57 -20.63
C ASP A 193 16.02 18.68 -19.70
N HIS A 194 16.29 18.31 -18.46
CA HIS A 194 16.98 19.17 -17.50
C HIS A 194 18.47 18.84 -17.57
N GLY A 195 19.25 19.75 -18.14
CA GLY A 195 20.67 19.63 -18.46
C GLY A 195 21.63 19.37 -17.27
N ASP A 196 21.19 18.72 -16.18
CA ASP A 196 22.08 18.21 -15.15
C ASP A 196 22.60 16.82 -15.53
N ARG A 197 23.79 16.84 -16.14
CA ARG A 197 24.52 15.63 -16.59
C ARG A 197 24.98 14.72 -15.43
N ARG A 198 24.59 15.00 -14.19
CA ARG A 198 25.02 14.20 -13.02
C ARG A 198 24.14 13.01 -12.71
N ASP A 199 22.89 12.98 -13.22
CA ASP A 199 22.00 11.82 -13.07
C ASP A 199 22.28 10.78 -14.18
N THR A 200 23.29 9.96 -13.96
CA THR A 200 23.67 8.84 -14.85
C THR A 200 22.78 7.60 -14.67
N ALA A 201 21.86 7.63 -13.71
CA ALA A 201 20.94 6.52 -13.49
C ALA A 201 20.02 6.34 -14.71
N PRO A 202 19.78 5.11 -15.15
CA PRO A 202 18.82 4.86 -16.22
C PRO A 202 17.42 5.33 -15.78
N PRO A 203 16.60 5.88 -16.71
CA PRO A 203 15.28 6.36 -16.39
C PRO A 203 14.43 5.19 -15.84
N GLY A 204 13.71 5.43 -14.74
CA GLY A 204 12.75 4.49 -14.19
C GLY A 204 11.48 4.41 -15.05
N PHE A 205 10.38 4.06 -14.43
CA PHE A 205 9.07 4.13 -15.05
C PHE A 205 8.41 5.49 -14.78
N ASP A 206 7.53 5.92 -15.68
CA ASP A 206 6.60 7.00 -15.40
C ASP A 206 5.59 6.53 -14.34
N PRO A 207 5.43 7.28 -13.23
CA PRO A 207 4.48 6.94 -12.17
C PRO A 207 3.05 6.73 -12.65
N ARG A 208 2.58 7.56 -13.58
CA ARG A 208 1.23 7.47 -14.14
C ARG A 208 1.04 6.17 -14.89
N THR A 209 2.03 5.77 -15.70
CA THR A 209 2.00 4.50 -16.44
C THR A 209 1.91 3.29 -15.49
N ILE A 210 2.58 3.33 -14.34
CA ILE A 210 2.48 2.28 -13.30
C ILE A 210 1.05 2.22 -12.76
N VAL A 211 0.52 3.36 -12.31
CA VAL A 211 -0.83 3.45 -11.72
C VAL A 211 -1.89 3.00 -12.73
N ASP A 212 -1.80 3.43 -13.98
CA ASP A 212 -2.75 3.06 -15.04
C ASP A 212 -2.69 1.56 -15.36
N ALA A 213 -1.50 0.96 -15.39
CA ALA A 213 -1.33 -0.48 -15.60
C ALA A 213 -1.90 -1.32 -14.45
N LEU A 214 -1.82 -0.83 -13.20
CA LEU A 214 -2.41 -1.46 -12.02
C LEU A 214 -3.94 -1.30 -12.02
N ARG A 215 -4.45 -0.10 -12.31
CA ARG A 215 -5.88 0.18 -12.40
C ARG A 215 -6.56 -0.65 -13.50
N ALA A 216 -5.91 -0.84 -14.64
CA ALA A 216 -6.41 -1.70 -15.73
C ALA A 216 -6.57 -3.17 -15.28
N ARG A 217 -5.91 -3.59 -14.21
CA ARG A 217 -6.03 -4.92 -13.57
C ARG A 217 -7.00 -4.93 -12.38
N GLY A 218 -7.72 -3.84 -12.14
CA GLY A 218 -8.63 -3.68 -11.01
C GLY A 218 -7.95 -3.35 -9.69
N LEU A 219 -6.62 -3.13 -9.68
CA LEU A 219 -5.85 -2.75 -8.49
C LEU A 219 -5.85 -1.22 -8.38
N ARG A 220 -6.78 -0.69 -7.61
CA ARG A 220 -7.06 0.76 -7.55
C ARG A 220 -6.52 1.42 -6.29
N ARG A 221 -6.46 0.65 -5.20
CA ARG A 221 -5.99 1.12 -3.89
C ARG A 221 -4.55 0.68 -3.70
N LEU A 222 -3.63 1.63 -3.70
CA LEU A 222 -2.20 1.37 -3.78
C LEU A 222 -1.48 1.92 -2.54
N LEU A 223 -0.60 1.11 -1.97
CA LEU A 223 0.35 1.53 -0.94
C LEU A 223 1.77 1.49 -1.54
N ILE A 224 2.43 2.64 -1.55
CA ILE A 224 3.80 2.76 -2.03
C ILE A 224 4.72 2.77 -0.83
N GLU A 225 5.56 1.75 -0.73
CA GLU A 225 6.54 1.60 0.33
C GLU A 225 7.97 1.69 -0.20
N GLY A 226 8.91 2.06 0.67
CA GLY A 226 10.34 1.99 0.39
C GLY A 226 11.03 3.33 0.23
N GLY A 227 12.27 3.29 -0.28
CA GLY A 227 13.20 4.40 -0.26
C GLY A 227 12.77 5.62 -1.08
N GLY A 228 13.45 6.75 -0.85
CA GLY A 228 13.13 8.08 -1.39
C GLY A 228 12.93 8.17 -2.90
N ILE A 229 13.59 7.31 -3.70
CA ILE A 229 13.47 7.34 -5.17
C ILE A 229 12.08 6.91 -5.64
N THR A 230 11.52 5.85 -5.05
CA THR A 230 10.19 5.34 -5.42
C THR A 230 9.08 6.23 -4.85
N GLY A 231 9.20 6.62 -3.59
CA GLY A 231 8.22 7.47 -2.90
C GLY A 231 8.14 8.88 -3.47
N THR A 232 9.28 9.53 -3.73
CA THR A 232 9.32 10.93 -4.21
C THR A 232 8.79 11.04 -5.64
N LYS A 233 9.13 10.10 -6.54
CA LYS A 233 8.65 10.14 -7.93
C LYS A 233 7.16 9.84 -8.05
N LEU A 234 6.63 8.88 -7.26
CA LEU A 234 5.21 8.52 -7.31
C LEU A 234 4.30 9.52 -6.58
N SER A 235 4.80 10.23 -5.56
CA SER A 235 4.00 11.21 -4.82
C SER A 235 3.91 12.58 -5.50
N SER A 236 4.97 13.05 -6.16
CA SER A 236 5.01 14.40 -6.76
C SER A 236 4.13 14.54 -8.00
N ASP A 237 3.97 13.48 -8.80
CA ASP A 237 3.31 13.54 -10.11
C ASP A 237 1.85 13.06 -10.07
N THR A 238 1.46 12.28 -9.05
CA THR A 238 0.10 11.72 -8.95
C THR A 238 -0.87 12.66 -8.23
N PHE A 239 -0.38 13.61 -7.41
CA PHE A 239 -1.21 14.53 -6.60
C PHE A 239 -1.38 15.94 -7.20
N ARG A 240 -0.92 16.19 -8.42
CA ARG A 240 -1.19 17.43 -9.16
C ARG A 240 -2.27 17.20 -10.22
N SER A 241 -3.52 17.24 -9.80
CA SER A 241 -4.69 17.37 -10.69
C SER A 241 -5.68 18.34 -10.07
#